data_e65ced11f69b43074a6f2d77276d5532
#
_entry.id   e65ced11f69b43074a6f2d77276d5532
#
_cell.length_a   1.000
_cell.length_b   1.000
_cell.length_c   1.000
_cell.angle_alpha   90.00
_cell.angle_beta   90.00
_cell.angle_gamma   90.00
#
_symmetry.space_group_name_H-M   'P 1'
#
loop_
_entity.id
_entity.type
_entity.pdbx_description
1 polymer ?
#
loop_
_entity_poly.entity_id
_entity_poly.type
_entity_poly.pdbx_seq_one_letter_code
_entity_poly.pdbx_strand_id
1 'polypeptide(L)'
;MCGIVGAVAQRDILPNLVDGLKRLEYRGYDSCGVVVYRDRALARARSVDRVANLQREIATQGLSGYTGIAHTRWATHGAPVTLNAHPHFSPSDANARIALSHNGIIENCDQLRAELQAHGYVFASQTDSEAIAHLIDHLYDGDLFDAVRRAVARLRGSYAIAVMCRDEPHRIVGARDGMPLVVGVGEGENFLASDAIALSGITDRIAYLENGDVADIQLHRYWIVDAAGQRVERAVQRVAAHSGAADLGSYRYYMQKEIFEQPQAVADTLLDVSSIMPELFGDGAWRMFNDVDSVLLLACGGSYHAALTAKYWIESIAKLPASVEIASEFRYRDGVPNPRTLVVAVSQSGETADVLGAVHVAKRSGMMHTLAICNVATSALMRECALQFVTRAGIEIGVASTKAFTTQLVALFLLTLSLAQVRGRLSDDEEKEHLRALRHLPDAMSKVLALEPQIMAWSELLARRDNMLFLGRGMHYPIALEGALKMKEISYIHAEAYPAGELKHGPLALVSNEMPVIAVAPNDMLLEKLRSNMHEVSARNGRLFVFADVDCGIVPSEGIEVIRLNEYYGPLSPILHTVPMQLLAYHAALARGTDIDKPRNLAKSVTVE
;
A
#
# COMPACT_ATOMS: atom_id res chain seq x y z
N MET A 1 -2.89 7.67 -4.36
CA MET A 1 -2.32 7.24 -5.67
C MET A 1 -3.38 7.36 -6.74
N CYS A 2 -3.03 7.73 -7.96
CA CYS A 2 -3.97 7.87 -9.07
C CYS A 2 -4.19 6.53 -9.80
N GLY A 3 -5.27 6.43 -10.59
CA GLY A 3 -5.55 5.27 -11.44
C GLY A 3 -5.77 5.68 -12.89
N ILE A 4 -5.13 4.98 -13.83
CA ILE A 4 -5.29 5.14 -15.28
C ILE A 4 -5.96 3.90 -15.85
N VAL A 5 -6.91 4.11 -16.77
CA VAL A 5 -7.48 3.06 -17.62
C VAL A 5 -7.62 3.62 -19.03
N GLY A 6 -7.16 2.90 -20.03
CA GLY A 6 -7.32 3.25 -21.45
C GLY A 6 -7.79 2.04 -22.25
N ALA A 7 -8.54 2.26 -23.32
CA ALA A 7 -9.02 1.19 -24.18
C ALA A 7 -9.16 1.64 -25.64
N VAL A 8 -8.79 0.75 -26.55
CA VAL A 8 -9.04 0.85 -28.00
C VAL A 8 -9.77 -0.43 -28.42
N ALA A 9 -11.02 -0.29 -28.88
CA ALA A 9 -11.89 -1.43 -29.20
C ALA A 9 -12.81 -1.13 -30.38
N GLN A 10 -13.63 -2.13 -30.77
CA GLN A 10 -14.70 -1.99 -31.77
C GLN A 10 -16.09 -1.83 -31.13
N ARG A 11 -16.17 -1.84 -29.81
CA ARG A 11 -17.39 -1.66 -29.00
C ARG A 11 -17.29 -0.42 -28.16
N ASP A 12 -18.40 0.03 -27.60
CA ASP A 12 -18.36 1.12 -26.62
C ASP A 12 -17.54 0.71 -25.39
N ILE A 13 -16.48 1.47 -25.11
CA ILE A 13 -15.51 1.17 -24.04
C ILE A 13 -15.84 1.88 -22.73
N LEU A 14 -16.81 2.80 -22.73
CA LEU A 14 -17.13 3.57 -21.53
C LEU A 14 -17.50 2.71 -20.32
N PRO A 15 -18.31 1.64 -20.44
CA PRO A 15 -18.58 0.74 -19.33
C PRO A 15 -17.30 0.14 -18.73
N ASN A 16 -16.37 -0.29 -19.59
CA ASN A 16 -15.08 -0.87 -19.17
C ASN A 16 -14.17 0.15 -18.47
N LEU A 17 -14.11 1.38 -19.00
CA LEU A 17 -13.35 2.47 -18.39
C LEU A 17 -13.89 2.81 -16.99
N VAL A 18 -15.22 2.96 -16.86
CA VAL A 18 -15.86 3.27 -15.57
C VAL A 18 -15.67 2.13 -14.57
N ASP A 19 -15.85 0.88 -14.98
CA ASP A 19 -15.69 -0.27 -14.10
C ASP A 19 -14.21 -0.46 -13.69
N GLY A 20 -13.28 -0.20 -14.61
CA GLY A 20 -11.85 -0.14 -14.28
C GLY A 20 -11.52 0.95 -13.26
N LEU A 21 -12.11 2.15 -13.41
CA LEU A 21 -11.97 3.24 -12.42
C LEU A 21 -12.56 2.85 -11.06
N LYS A 22 -13.71 2.19 -11.00
CA LYS A 22 -14.30 1.72 -9.73
C LYS A 22 -13.35 0.78 -9.00
N ARG A 23 -12.67 -0.11 -9.74
CA ARG A 23 -11.66 -1.03 -9.17
C ARG A 23 -10.41 -0.32 -8.72
N LEU A 24 -10.09 0.86 -9.27
CA LEU A 24 -8.94 1.70 -8.89
C LEU A 24 -9.29 2.81 -7.89
N GLU A 25 -10.58 3.03 -7.58
CA GLU A 25 -11.03 4.16 -6.76
C GLU A 25 -10.41 4.17 -5.35
N TYR A 26 -10.10 2.99 -4.80
CA TYR A 26 -9.40 2.89 -3.52
C TYR A 26 -7.99 3.53 -3.52
N ARG A 27 -7.40 3.72 -4.71
CA ARG A 27 -6.09 4.35 -4.87
C ARG A 27 -6.14 5.87 -4.85
N GLY A 28 -7.22 6.47 -5.37
CA GLY A 28 -7.38 7.92 -5.40
C GLY A 28 -8.84 8.28 -5.70
N TYR A 29 -9.38 9.21 -4.96
CA TYR A 29 -10.81 9.51 -4.98
C TYR A 29 -11.14 11.01 -4.82
N ASP A 30 -10.15 11.90 -5.01
CA ASP A 30 -10.35 13.36 -4.91
C ASP A 30 -11.06 13.92 -6.14
N SER A 31 -10.82 13.32 -7.30
CA SER A 31 -11.54 13.62 -8.53
C SER A 31 -11.37 12.47 -9.53
N CYS A 32 -12.22 12.43 -10.53
CA CYS A 32 -12.14 11.46 -11.61
C CYS A 32 -12.62 12.07 -12.93
N GLY A 33 -12.29 11.41 -14.03
CA GLY A 33 -12.76 11.83 -15.33
C GLY A 33 -12.44 10.83 -16.43
N VAL A 34 -13.05 11.07 -17.57
CA VAL A 34 -12.91 10.26 -18.78
C VAL A 34 -12.89 11.15 -20.01
N VAL A 35 -12.17 10.74 -21.01
CA VAL A 35 -12.26 11.29 -22.37
C VAL A 35 -12.42 10.14 -23.36
N VAL A 36 -13.27 10.37 -24.35
CA VAL A 36 -13.47 9.46 -25.48
C VAL A 36 -13.35 10.22 -26.80
N TYR A 37 -12.91 9.52 -27.83
CA TYR A 37 -12.98 10.02 -29.19
C TYR A 37 -14.40 9.81 -29.73
N ARG A 38 -15.04 10.90 -30.13
CA ARG A 38 -16.39 10.91 -30.68
C ARG A 38 -16.56 12.05 -31.70
N ASP A 39 -17.20 11.79 -32.84
CA ASP A 39 -17.57 12.80 -33.83
C ASP A 39 -16.40 13.71 -34.25
N ARG A 40 -15.21 13.14 -34.45
CA ARG A 40 -13.96 13.84 -34.78
C ARG A 40 -13.47 14.82 -33.71
N ALA A 41 -13.91 14.65 -32.48
CA ALA A 41 -13.52 15.47 -31.34
C ALA A 41 -13.18 14.58 -30.11
N LEU A 42 -12.53 15.20 -29.14
CA LEU A 42 -12.29 14.61 -27.81
C LEU A 42 -13.41 15.08 -26.87
N ALA A 43 -14.30 14.18 -26.48
CA ALA A 43 -15.39 14.46 -25.55
C ALA A 43 -15.02 14.03 -24.13
N ARG A 44 -15.17 14.93 -23.14
CA ARG A 44 -14.66 14.74 -21.78
C ARG A 44 -15.75 14.98 -20.73
N ALA A 45 -15.83 14.07 -19.72
CA ALA A 45 -16.57 14.29 -18.47
C ALA A 45 -15.61 14.23 -17.27
N ARG A 46 -15.82 15.07 -16.25
CA ARG A 46 -15.02 15.13 -15.02
C ARG A 46 -15.89 15.38 -13.80
N SER A 47 -15.51 14.80 -12.66
CA SER A 47 -16.16 15.00 -11.38
C SER A 47 -15.10 15.19 -10.27
N VAL A 48 -15.39 16.04 -9.30
CA VAL A 48 -14.59 16.22 -8.07
C VAL A 48 -15.08 15.32 -6.94
N ASP A 49 -15.73 14.23 -7.29
CA ASP A 49 -16.33 13.27 -6.38
C ASP A 49 -16.08 11.85 -6.91
N ARG A 50 -16.69 10.87 -6.27
CA ARG A 50 -16.57 9.42 -6.56
C ARG A 50 -16.92 9.08 -8.01
N VAL A 51 -16.41 7.97 -8.51
CA VAL A 51 -16.67 7.45 -9.88
C VAL A 51 -18.18 7.28 -10.15
N ALA A 52 -18.99 7.02 -9.12
CA ALA A 52 -20.45 6.97 -9.23
C ALA A 52 -21.06 8.31 -9.72
N ASN A 53 -20.49 9.45 -9.35
CA ASN A 53 -20.92 10.76 -9.83
C ASN A 53 -20.46 11.00 -11.26
N LEU A 54 -19.23 10.62 -11.60
CA LEU A 54 -18.75 10.65 -12.99
C LEU A 54 -19.64 9.81 -13.91
N GLN A 55 -20.12 8.65 -13.45
CA GLN A 55 -21.03 7.80 -14.22
C GLN A 55 -22.37 8.52 -14.53
N ARG A 56 -22.88 9.32 -13.58
CA ARG A 56 -24.07 10.15 -13.83
C ARG A 56 -23.81 11.27 -14.84
N GLU A 57 -22.67 11.94 -14.76
CA GLU A 57 -22.25 12.94 -15.73
C GLU A 57 -22.12 12.36 -17.15
N ILE A 58 -21.51 11.19 -17.28
CA ILE A 58 -21.39 10.44 -18.53
C ILE A 58 -22.78 10.17 -19.13
N ALA A 59 -23.72 9.67 -18.32
CA ALA A 59 -25.08 9.36 -18.75
C ALA A 59 -25.82 10.63 -19.16
N THR A 60 -25.69 11.72 -18.43
CA THR A 60 -26.33 13.02 -18.73
C THR A 60 -25.81 13.60 -20.05
N GLN A 61 -24.51 13.46 -20.35
CA GLN A 61 -23.90 13.94 -21.59
C GLN A 61 -24.08 12.95 -22.76
N GLY A 62 -24.59 11.75 -22.51
CA GLY A 62 -24.77 10.70 -23.51
C GLY A 62 -23.44 10.32 -24.18
N LEU A 63 -22.34 10.27 -23.42
CA LEU A 63 -21.04 9.92 -23.97
C LEU A 63 -20.98 8.44 -24.34
N SER A 64 -20.31 8.14 -25.45
CA SER A 64 -19.96 6.81 -25.91
C SER A 64 -18.74 6.91 -26.83
N GLY A 65 -17.97 5.83 -26.96
CA GLY A 65 -16.79 5.85 -27.84
C GLY A 65 -16.07 4.52 -27.88
N TYR A 66 -15.22 4.36 -28.90
CA TYR A 66 -14.44 3.15 -29.16
C TYR A 66 -12.96 3.27 -28.72
N THR A 67 -12.53 4.48 -28.42
CA THR A 67 -11.20 4.81 -27.92
C THR A 67 -11.35 5.84 -26.81
N GLY A 68 -10.70 5.61 -25.68
CA GLY A 68 -10.79 6.54 -24.55
C GLY A 68 -9.78 6.23 -23.45
N ILE A 69 -9.53 7.24 -22.62
CA ILE A 69 -8.75 7.15 -21.39
C ILE A 69 -9.55 7.71 -20.22
N ALA A 70 -9.37 7.12 -19.06
CA ALA A 70 -10.03 7.51 -17.82
C ALA A 70 -9.06 7.54 -16.66
N HIS A 71 -9.38 8.31 -15.62
CA HIS A 71 -8.49 8.57 -14.51
C HIS A 71 -9.24 8.76 -13.20
N THR A 72 -8.66 8.23 -12.11
CA THR A 72 -8.96 8.63 -10.72
C THR A 72 -7.75 9.34 -10.13
N ARG A 73 -7.97 10.51 -9.52
CA ARG A 73 -6.92 11.39 -9.04
C ARG A 73 -6.80 11.37 -7.53
N TRP A 74 -5.56 11.30 -7.07
CA TRP A 74 -5.10 11.74 -5.77
C TRP A 74 -4.33 13.04 -5.97
N ALA A 75 -4.79 14.13 -5.34
CA ALA A 75 -4.23 15.46 -5.58
C ALA A 75 -2.82 15.60 -4.96
N THR A 76 -1.83 15.86 -5.80
CA THR A 76 -0.45 16.21 -5.43
C THR A 76 -0.18 17.69 -5.73
N HIS A 77 -0.54 18.15 -6.93
CA HIS A 77 -0.40 19.52 -7.40
C HIS A 77 -1.76 20.14 -7.71
N GLY A 78 -2.08 21.25 -7.04
CA GLY A 78 -3.36 21.94 -7.19
C GLY A 78 -4.52 21.28 -6.42
N ALA A 79 -5.46 22.11 -5.98
CA ALA A 79 -6.61 21.69 -5.18
C ALA A 79 -7.52 20.66 -5.91
N PRO A 80 -8.31 19.84 -5.17
CA PRO A 80 -9.26 18.91 -5.76
C PRO A 80 -10.50 19.67 -6.30
N VAL A 81 -10.32 20.36 -7.42
CA VAL A 81 -11.38 21.07 -8.17
C VAL A 81 -11.45 20.52 -9.60
N THR A 82 -12.60 20.71 -10.27
CA THR A 82 -12.84 20.17 -11.62
C THR A 82 -11.77 20.60 -12.62
N LEU A 83 -11.20 21.80 -12.45
CA LEU A 83 -10.18 22.33 -13.35
C LEU A 83 -8.90 21.48 -13.32
N ASN A 84 -8.56 20.96 -12.16
CA ASN A 84 -7.39 20.12 -11.91
C ASN A 84 -7.67 18.61 -12.09
N ALA A 85 -8.92 18.21 -12.39
CA ALA A 85 -9.26 16.81 -12.64
C ALA A 85 -8.79 16.37 -14.04
N HIS A 86 -8.23 15.16 -14.12
CA HIS A 86 -7.84 14.53 -15.39
C HIS A 86 -9.06 13.99 -16.16
N PRO A 87 -8.92 13.73 -17.47
CA PRO A 87 -7.79 14.03 -18.35
C PRO A 87 -7.64 15.52 -18.64
N HIS A 88 -6.38 15.98 -18.84
CA HIS A 88 -6.06 17.34 -19.30
C HIS A 88 -6.05 17.43 -20.82
N PHE A 89 -6.37 18.60 -21.34
CA PHE A 89 -6.42 18.90 -22.78
C PHE A 89 -5.30 19.85 -23.20
N SER A 90 -4.82 19.71 -24.44
CA SER A 90 -3.98 20.69 -25.13
C SER A 90 -4.44 20.86 -26.59
N PRO A 91 -4.65 22.11 -27.06
CA PRO A 91 -4.93 23.28 -26.21
C PRO A 91 -6.05 23.06 -25.20
N SER A 92 -6.13 23.88 -24.17
CA SER A 92 -7.08 23.69 -23.06
C SER A 92 -8.54 24.06 -23.42
N ASP A 93 -8.82 24.38 -24.67
CA ASP A 93 -10.11 24.83 -25.23
C ASP A 93 -10.91 23.68 -25.91
N ALA A 94 -12.02 24.06 -26.56
CA ALA A 94 -12.90 23.13 -27.29
C ALA A 94 -12.24 22.47 -28.52
N ASN A 95 -11.11 22.97 -29.00
CA ASN A 95 -10.36 22.43 -30.14
C ASN A 95 -9.21 21.50 -29.73
N ALA A 96 -9.25 20.98 -28.51
CA ALA A 96 -8.23 20.12 -27.97
C ALA A 96 -7.77 19.03 -28.97
N ARG A 97 -6.48 18.96 -29.21
CA ARG A 97 -5.85 17.94 -30.05
C ARG A 97 -5.35 16.78 -29.21
N ILE A 98 -4.77 17.07 -28.07
CA ILE A 98 -4.21 16.09 -27.13
C ILE A 98 -5.08 15.97 -25.89
N ALA A 99 -5.31 14.74 -25.43
CA ALA A 99 -5.83 14.43 -24.10
C ALA A 99 -4.85 13.55 -23.34
N LEU A 100 -4.61 13.86 -22.07
CA LEU A 100 -3.61 13.20 -21.23
C LEU A 100 -4.14 12.88 -19.84
N SER A 101 -3.90 11.65 -19.39
CA SER A 101 -3.97 11.23 -17.98
C SER A 101 -2.57 10.94 -17.47
N HIS A 102 -2.26 11.33 -16.23
CA HIS A 102 -0.94 11.20 -15.63
C HIS A 102 -1.04 10.76 -14.17
N ASN A 103 -0.24 9.77 -13.83
CA ASN A 103 0.10 9.38 -12.45
C ASN A 103 1.56 9.74 -12.21
N GLY A 104 1.87 10.43 -11.14
CA GLY A 104 3.25 10.80 -10.80
C GLY A 104 3.44 12.26 -10.46
N ILE A 105 4.69 12.69 -10.45
CA ILE A 105 5.10 14.07 -10.21
C ILE A 105 6.25 14.42 -11.16
N ILE A 106 6.13 15.56 -11.84
CA ILE A 106 7.17 16.10 -12.73
C ILE A 106 7.90 17.24 -12.04
N GLU A 107 9.13 16.98 -11.63
CA GLU A 107 9.97 17.89 -10.82
C GLU A 107 10.38 19.16 -11.58
N ASN A 108 10.55 19.08 -12.91
CA ASN A 108 10.90 20.23 -13.74
C ASN A 108 9.67 20.93 -14.37
N CYS A 109 8.48 20.76 -13.75
CA CYS A 109 7.22 21.32 -14.26
C CYS A 109 7.27 22.82 -14.46
N ASP A 110 7.83 23.58 -13.52
CA ASP A 110 7.88 25.06 -13.60
C ASP A 110 8.74 25.54 -14.77
N GLN A 111 9.85 24.85 -15.06
CA GLN A 111 10.70 25.14 -16.21
C GLN A 111 9.93 24.91 -17.52
N LEU A 112 9.26 23.75 -17.65
CA LEU A 112 8.46 23.40 -18.82
C LEU A 112 7.30 24.38 -19.00
N ARG A 113 6.62 24.79 -17.92
CA ARG A 113 5.53 25.76 -17.93
C ARG A 113 5.99 27.10 -18.46
N ALA A 114 7.11 27.63 -17.97
CA ALA A 114 7.65 28.91 -18.43
C ALA A 114 8.01 28.89 -19.93
N GLU A 115 8.64 27.81 -20.40
CA GLU A 115 8.97 27.61 -21.80
C GLU A 115 7.71 27.56 -22.69
N LEU A 116 6.72 26.76 -22.31
CA LEU A 116 5.49 26.60 -23.08
C LEU A 116 4.65 27.88 -23.09
N GLN A 117 4.64 28.65 -22.02
CA GLN A 117 4.03 29.97 -21.99
C GLN A 117 4.71 30.94 -22.95
N ALA A 118 6.04 30.88 -23.08
CA ALA A 118 6.77 31.68 -24.10
C ALA A 118 6.42 31.26 -25.54
N HIS A 119 5.97 30.01 -25.75
CA HIS A 119 5.42 29.53 -27.03
C HIS A 119 3.93 29.79 -27.20
N GLY A 120 3.28 30.53 -26.27
CA GLY A 120 1.89 30.94 -26.37
C GLY A 120 0.87 29.98 -25.79
N TYR A 121 1.29 28.92 -25.08
CA TYR A 121 0.38 28.01 -24.37
C TYR A 121 -0.22 28.67 -23.14
N VAL A 122 -1.54 28.54 -22.99
CA VAL A 122 -2.30 29.07 -21.85
C VAL A 122 -2.65 27.91 -20.92
N PHE A 123 -2.20 27.99 -19.68
CA PHE A 123 -2.46 26.98 -18.65
C PHE A 123 -3.78 27.29 -17.93
N ALA A 124 -4.70 26.35 -17.95
CA ALA A 124 -5.99 26.43 -17.28
C ALA A 124 -5.95 25.80 -15.88
N SER A 125 -5.04 24.86 -15.60
CA SER A 125 -4.93 24.16 -14.34
C SER A 125 -3.63 24.50 -13.57
N GLN A 126 -3.61 24.03 -12.33
CA GLN A 126 -2.44 24.14 -11.44
C GLN A 126 -1.57 22.88 -11.46
N THR A 127 -1.90 21.89 -12.34
CA THR A 127 -1.23 20.59 -12.33
C THR A 127 0.02 20.60 -13.21
N ASP A 128 0.97 19.75 -12.84
CA ASP A 128 2.13 19.41 -13.66
C ASP A 128 1.73 18.63 -14.93
N SER A 129 0.63 17.90 -14.87
CA SER A 129 0.10 17.09 -15.97
C SER A 129 -0.31 17.90 -17.18
N GLU A 130 -0.80 19.14 -17.00
CA GLU A 130 -1.12 20.03 -18.11
C GLU A 130 0.14 20.46 -18.88
N ALA A 131 1.28 20.61 -18.19
CA ALA A 131 2.55 20.90 -18.83
C ALA A 131 3.00 19.73 -19.74
N ILE A 132 2.76 18.48 -19.33
CA ILE A 132 3.04 17.32 -20.20
C ILE A 132 2.14 17.35 -21.43
N ALA A 133 0.84 17.63 -21.27
CA ALA A 133 -0.10 17.69 -22.39
C ALA A 133 0.30 18.75 -23.42
N HIS A 134 0.66 19.95 -22.95
CA HIS A 134 1.14 21.03 -23.79
C HIS A 134 2.49 20.72 -24.46
N LEU A 135 3.39 20.06 -23.75
CA LEU A 135 4.69 19.64 -24.31
C LEU A 135 4.51 18.64 -25.46
N ILE A 136 3.63 17.65 -25.28
CA ILE A 136 3.32 16.67 -26.33
C ILE A 136 2.69 17.35 -27.53
N ASP A 137 1.75 18.26 -27.31
CA ASP A 137 1.10 19.02 -28.38
C ASP A 137 2.08 19.92 -29.14
N HIS A 138 3.01 20.55 -28.43
CA HIS A 138 4.08 21.37 -29.02
C HIS A 138 5.04 20.54 -29.90
N LEU A 139 5.31 19.31 -29.50
CA LEU A 139 6.20 18.40 -30.22
C LEU A 139 5.49 17.57 -31.29
N TYR A 140 4.15 17.65 -31.40
CA TYR A 140 3.38 16.88 -32.35
C TYR A 140 3.53 17.41 -33.77
N ASP A 141 3.97 16.56 -34.67
CA ASP A 141 4.17 16.85 -36.09
C ASP A 141 3.52 15.82 -37.04
N GLY A 142 2.49 15.10 -36.53
CA GLY A 142 1.73 14.11 -37.29
C GLY A 142 1.94 12.66 -36.81
N ASP A 143 2.76 12.42 -35.78
CA ASP A 143 2.90 11.12 -35.14
C ASP A 143 2.89 11.27 -33.60
N LEU A 144 1.82 10.80 -32.96
CA LEU A 144 1.66 10.84 -31.51
C LEU A 144 2.74 10.06 -30.76
N PHE A 145 3.13 8.91 -31.30
CA PHE A 145 4.13 8.07 -30.65
C PHE A 145 5.51 8.77 -30.59
N ASP A 146 5.92 9.40 -31.68
CA ASP A 146 7.17 10.15 -31.72
C ASP A 146 7.10 11.40 -30.82
N ALA A 147 5.97 12.12 -30.82
CA ALA A 147 5.75 13.28 -29.95
C ALA A 147 5.86 12.89 -28.46
N VAL A 148 5.24 11.79 -28.05
CA VAL A 148 5.34 11.27 -26.68
C VAL A 148 6.77 10.88 -26.34
N ARG A 149 7.47 10.16 -27.23
CA ARG A 149 8.87 9.78 -27.04
C ARG A 149 9.79 10.98 -26.82
N ARG A 150 9.63 12.02 -27.64
CA ARG A 150 10.40 13.28 -27.50
C ARG A 150 10.03 14.03 -26.23
N ALA A 151 8.77 14.00 -25.82
CA ALA A 151 8.30 14.65 -24.61
C ALA A 151 8.87 13.98 -23.35
N VAL A 152 8.75 12.64 -23.22
CA VAL A 152 9.22 11.91 -22.03
C VAL A 152 10.72 12.02 -21.81
N ALA A 153 11.52 12.16 -22.88
CA ALA A 153 12.95 12.40 -22.79
C ALA A 153 13.31 13.74 -22.10
N ARG A 154 12.35 14.66 -21.97
CA ARG A 154 12.51 15.98 -21.34
C ARG A 154 11.94 16.02 -19.91
N LEU A 155 11.17 15.03 -19.48
CA LEU A 155 10.59 14.96 -18.17
C LEU A 155 11.65 14.54 -17.13
N ARG A 156 11.53 15.11 -15.93
CA ARG A 156 12.30 14.68 -14.75
C ARG A 156 11.30 14.37 -13.64
N GLY A 157 11.50 13.25 -12.94
CA GLY A 157 10.58 12.74 -11.94
C GLY A 157 9.94 11.43 -12.35
N SER A 158 8.95 10.96 -11.59
CA SER A 158 8.28 9.69 -11.87
C SER A 158 6.91 9.92 -12.51
N TYR A 159 6.61 9.12 -13.55
CA TYR A 159 5.36 9.24 -14.29
C TYR A 159 4.87 7.91 -14.87
N ALA A 160 3.55 7.80 -15.02
CA ALA A 160 2.86 6.95 -15.98
C ALA A 160 1.82 7.79 -16.68
N ILE A 161 1.85 7.81 -18.01
CA ILE A 161 0.93 8.60 -18.83
C ILE A 161 0.15 7.75 -19.81
N ALA A 162 -1.09 8.17 -20.10
CA ALA A 162 -1.90 7.70 -21.20
C ALA A 162 -2.33 8.90 -22.03
N VAL A 163 -2.07 8.87 -23.33
CA VAL A 163 -2.23 10.00 -24.24
C VAL A 163 -3.06 9.59 -25.44
N MET A 164 -4.01 10.46 -25.81
CA MET A 164 -4.80 10.36 -27.03
C MET A 164 -4.63 11.62 -27.90
N CYS A 165 -4.67 11.44 -29.22
CA CYS A 165 -4.70 12.52 -30.18
C CYS A 165 -5.99 12.50 -30.99
N ARG A 166 -6.65 13.66 -31.14
CA ARG A 166 -7.85 13.82 -32.00
C ARG A 166 -7.59 13.44 -33.44
N ASP A 167 -6.41 13.76 -33.94
CA ASP A 167 -6.04 13.57 -35.35
C ASP A 167 -5.58 12.12 -35.63
N GLU A 168 -5.40 11.31 -34.57
CA GLU A 168 -5.07 9.89 -34.66
C GLU A 168 -6.05 9.03 -33.83
N PRO A 169 -7.33 8.92 -34.29
CA PRO A 169 -8.31 8.09 -33.60
C PRO A 169 -7.87 6.63 -33.59
N HIS A 170 -8.36 5.83 -32.64
CA HIS A 170 -8.03 4.41 -32.46
C HIS A 170 -6.59 4.13 -32.04
N ARG A 171 -5.94 5.10 -31.40
CA ARG A 171 -4.58 5.01 -30.88
C ARG A 171 -4.50 5.61 -29.48
N ILE A 172 -3.83 4.90 -28.57
CA ILE A 172 -3.41 5.42 -27.26
C ILE A 172 -1.90 5.18 -27.15
N VAL A 173 -1.17 6.18 -26.70
CA VAL A 173 0.25 6.03 -26.38
C VAL A 173 0.43 6.10 -24.87
N GLY A 174 1.06 5.08 -24.29
CA GLY A 174 1.42 5.02 -22.88
C GLY A 174 2.91 5.13 -22.70
N ALA A 175 3.36 5.78 -21.63
CA ALA A 175 4.77 5.79 -21.25
C ALA A 175 4.90 5.76 -19.72
N ARG A 176 5.98 5.17 -19.23
CA ARG A 176 6.22 5.11 -17.78
C ARG A 176 7.70 5.28 -17.44
N ASP A 177 7.93 5.91 -16.29
CA ASP A 177 9.18 5.84 -15.53
C ASP A 177 8.84 5.99 -14.04
N GLY A 178 9.26 5.03 -13.20
CA GLY A 178 8.95 4.99 -11.78
C GLY A 178 7.52 4.53 -11.44
N MET A 179 6.50 4.99 -12.18
CA MET A 179 5.09 4.66 -11.91
C MET A 179 4.64 3.40 -12.68
N PRO A 180 3.75 2.54 -12.11
CA PRO A 180 3.31 1.33 -12.79
C PRO A 180 2.39 1.62 -13.98
N LEU A 181 2.60 0.86 -15.07
CA LEU A 181 1.74 0.85 -16.25
C LEU A 181 1.80 -0.53 -16.93
N VAL A 182 0.66 -1.02 -17.39
CA VAL A 182 0.54 -2.34 -18.03
C VAL A 182 -0.28 -2.25 -19.30
N VAL A 183 0.03 -3.14 -20.25
CA VAL A 183 -0.76 -3.36 -21.47
C VAL A 183 -1.63 -4.60 -21.27
N GLY A 184 -2.94 -4.45 -21.43
CA GLY A 184 -3.89 -5.56 -21.50
C GLY A 184 -4.11 -5.99 -22.94
N VAL A 185 -3.89 -7.25 -23.25
CA VAL A 185 -4.03 -7.80 -24.59
C VAL A 185 -5.36 -8.50 -24.73
N GLY A 186 -6.24 -7.97 -25.58
CA GLY A 186 -7.55 -8.57 -25.89
C GLY A 186 -7.59 -9.22 -27.27
N GLU A 187 -8.79 -9.60 -27.69
CA GLU A 187 -9.06 -10.11 -29.05
C GLU A 187 -9.79 -9.02 -29.85
N GLY A 188 -9.07 -8.36 -30.77
CA GLY A 188 -9.61 -7.22 -31.51
C GLY A 188 -9.83 -5.96 -30.66
N GLU A 189 -9.16 -5.88 -29.53
CA GLU A 189 -9.13 -4.74 -28.62
C GLU A 189 -7.87 -4.80 -27.75
N ASN A 190 -7.35 -3.65 -27.34
CA ASN A 190 -6.22 -3.57 -26.43
C ASN A 190 -6.43 -2.47 -25.38
N PHE A 191 -5.77 -2.64 -24.25
CA PHE A 191 -5.98 -1.82 -23.06
C PHE A 191 -4.66 -1.31 -22.50
N LEU A 192 -4.75 -0.20 -21.77
CA LEU A 192 -3.68 0.36 -20.97
C LEU A 192 -4.22 0.61 -19.56
N ALA A 193 -3.49 0.22 -18.52
CA ALA A 193 -3.91 0.48 -17.16
C ALA A 193 -2.73 0.69 -16.22
N SER A 194 -2.94 1.43 -15.14
CA SER A 194 -1.93 1.57 -14.08
C SER A 194 -1.83 0.33 -13.18
N ASP A 195 -2.81 -0.59 -13.27
CA ASP A 195 -2.82 -1.87 -12.56
C ASP A 195 -3.68 -2.89 -13.31
N ALA A 196 -3.24 -4.14 -13.31
CA ALA A 196 -3.96 -5.26 -13.93
C ALA A 196 -5.37 -5.47 -13.35
N ILE A 197 -5.62 -5.12 -12.09
CA ILE A 197 -6.93 -5.24 -11.44
C ILE A 197 -8.02 -4.41 -12.15
N ALA A 198 -7.65 -3.29 -12.77
CA ALA A 198 -8.56 -2.48 -13.56
C ALA A 198 -9.15 -3.25 -14.75
N LEU A 199 -8.40 -4.22 -15.28
CA LEU A 199 -8.75 -5.03 -16.45
C LEU A 199 -9.38 -6.37 -16.09
N SER A 200 -9.62 -6.62 -14.81
CA SER A 200 -10.27 -7.84 -14.31
C SER A 200 -11.64 -8.03 -14.97
N GLY A 201 -11.91 -9.24 -15.49
CA GLY A 201 -13.14 -9.55 -16.23
C GLY A 201 -13.17 -9.03 -17.68
N ILE A 202 -12.08 -8.35 -18.14
CA ILE A 202 -11.91 -7.89 -19.52
C ILE A 202 -10.85 -8.72 -20.22
N THR A 203 -9.65 -8.79 -19.65
CA THR A 203 -8.55 -9.65 -20.12
C THR A 203 -7.70 -10.12 -18.95
N ASP A 204 -7.20 -11.35 -19.05
CA ASP A 204 -6.21 -11.94 -18.13
C ASP A 204 -4.78 -11.88 -18.68
N ARG A 205 -4.59 -11.36 -19.91
CA ARG A 205 -3.31 -11.32 -20.62
C ARG A 205 -2.67 -9.94 -20.43
N ILE A 206 -1.67 -9.85 -19.57
CA ILE A 206 -1.06 -8.59 -19.14
C ILE A 206 0.43 -8.58 -19.48
N ALA A 207 0.88 -7.54 -20.18
CA ALA A 207 2.29 -7.22 -20.35
C ALA A 207 2.67 -6.04 -19.44
N TYR A 208 3.60 -6.27 -18.52
CA TYR A 208 4.11 -5.23 -17.61
C TYR A 208 5.19 -4.41 -18.31
N LEU A 209 5.01 -3.08 -18.34
CA LEU A 209 6.02 -2.17 -18.87
C LEU A 209 7.16 -2.00 -17.86
N GLU A 210 8.37 -1.78 -18.36
CA GLU A 210 9.55 -1.41 -17.57
C GLU A 210 9.81 0.09 -17.60
N ASN A 211 10.70 0.59 -16.72
CA ASN A 211 11.04 2.00 -16.66
C ASN A 211 11.65 2.46 -18.00
N GLY A 212 11.17 3.60 -18.50
CA GLY A 212 11.55 4.15 -19.78
C GLY A 212 10.81 3.57 -21.00
N ASP A 213 9.90 2.59 -20.79
CA ASP A 213 9.10 2.04 -21.88
C ASP A 213 8.06 3.06 -22.38
N VAL A 214 7.91 3.12 -23.70
CA VAL A 214 6.82 3.78 -24.42
C VAL A 214 6.05 2.75 -25.23
N ALA A 215 4.76 2.61 -24.97
CA ALA A 215 3.87 1.65 -25.61
C ALA A 215 2.87 2.34 -26.54
N ASP A 216 2.75 1.83 -27.76
CA ASP A 216 1.74 2.23 -28.72
C ASP A 216 0.62 1.18 -28.76
N ILE A 217 -0.59 1.60 -28.45
CA ILE A 217 -1.76 0.73 -28.29
C ILE A 217 -2.75 1.04 -29.41
N GLN A 218 -3.01 0.07 -30.26
CA GLN A 218 -3.97 0.15 -31.36
C GLN A 218 -4.94 -1.03 -31.32
N LEU A 219 -5.94 -1.02 -32.16
CA LEU A 219 -7.05 -1.99 -32.16
C LEU A 219 -6.57 -3.46 -32.25
N HIS A 220 -5.67 -3.76 -33.18
CA HIS A 220 -5.23 -5.13 -33.48
C HIS A 220 -3.77 -5.40 -33.15
N ARG A 221 -3.04 -4.38 -32.69
CA ARG A 221 -1.61 -4.50 -32.41
C ARG A 221 -1.20 -3.54 -31.31
N TYR A 222 -0.13 -3.88 -30.65
CA TYR A 222 0.64 -2.97 -29.81
C TYR A 222 2.13 -3.22 -30.02
N TRP A 223 2.96 -2.25 -29.69
CA TRP A 223 4.40 -2.43 -29.60
C TRP A 223 4.98 -1.53 -28.52
N ILE A 224 6.15 -1.91 -28.07
CA ILE A 224 6.84 -1.22 -26.98
C ILE A 224 8.26 -0.88 -27.46
N VAL A 225 8.70 0.31 -27.07
CA VAL A 225 10.08 0.77 -27.27
C VAL A 225 10.64 1.10 -25.89
N ASP A 226 11.86 0.62 -25.61
CA ASP A 226 12.54 0.84 -24.34
C ASP A 226 13.22 2.22 -24.25
N ALA A 227 13.87 2.51 -23.11
CA ALA A 227 14.60 3.75 -22.86
C ALA A 227 15.73 4.03 -23.87
N ALA A 228 16.28 2.98 -24.50
CA ALA A 228 17.31 3.10 -25.54
C ALA A 228 16.71 3.32 -26.94
N GLY A 229 15.38 3.40 -27.06
CA GLY A 229 14.67 3.54 -28.34
C GLY A 229 14.62 2.26 -29.17
N GLN A 230 14.89 1.09 -28.56
CA GLN A 230 14.83 -0.21 -29.23
C GLN A 230 13.43 -0.82 -29.06
N ARG A 231 12.91 -1.43 -30.13
CA ARG A 231 11.68 -2.19 -30.05
C ARG A 231 11.91 -3.46 -29.22
N VAL A 232 11.10 -3.63 -28.18
CA VAL A 232 11.21 -4.75 -27.24
C VAL A 232 9.88 -5.48 -27.11
N GLU A 233 9.97 -6.76 -26.74
CA GLU A 233 8.81 -7.57 -26.36
C GLU A 233 8.82 -7.79 -24.85
N ARG A 234 7.72 -7.44 -24.18
CA ARG A 234 7.50 -7.73 -22.77
C ARG A 234 6.67 -9.00 -22.64
N ALA A 235 7.07 -9.89 -21.73
CA ALA A 235 6.37 -11.16 -21.53
C ALA A 235 4.90 -10.92 -21.15
N VAL A 236 3.97 -11.53 -21.90
CA VAL A 236 2.55 -11.51 -21.57
C VAL A 236 2.28 -12.58 -20.51
N GLN A 237 1.91 -12.17 -19.32
CA GLN A 237 1.56 -13.04 -18.19
C GLN A 237 0.05 -13.20 -18.11
N ARG A 238 -0.41 -14.39 -17.68
CA ARG A 238 -1.80 -14.59 -17.31
C ARG A 238 -2.00 -14.27 -15.83
N VAL A 239 -2.83 -13.27 -15.57
CA VAL A 239 -3.17 -12.84 -14.21
C VAL A 239 -4.56 -13.37 -13.87
N ALA A 240 -4.65 -14.24 -12.86
CA ALA A 240 -5.94 -14.77 -12.44
C ALA A 240 -6.88 -13.64 -11.98
N ALA A 241 -8.04 -13.55 -12.60
CA ALA A 241 -9.05 -12.58 -12.24
C ALA A 241 -9.69 -12.96 -10.89
N HIS A 242 -9.40 -12.24 -9.82
CA HIS A 242 -10.08 -12.38 -8.55
C HIS A 242 -11.35 -11.51 -8.55
N SER A 243 -12.35 -11.88 -9.31
CA SER A 243 -13.61 -11.12 -9.46
C SER A 243 -14.51 -11.15 -8.21
N GLY A 244 -14.32 -12.10 -7.29
CA GLY A 244 -15.14 -12.26 -6.07
C GLY A 244 -14.59 -11.59 -4.81
N ALA A 245 -13.32 -11.20 -4.78
CA ALA A 245 -12.68 -10.68 -3.56
C ALA A 245 -13.04 -9.22 -3.23
N ALA A 246 -13.62 -8.49 -4.16
CA ALA A 246 -14.05 -7.10 -3.96
C ALA A 246 -15.49 -6.96 -3.41
N ASP A 247 -16.18 -8.08 -3.16
CA ASP A 247 -17.53 -8.05 -2.58
C ASP A 247 -17.45 -7.79 -1.06
N LEU A 248 -18.22 -6.81 -0.59
CA LEU A 248 -18.32 -6.45 0.82
C LEU A 248 -19.04 -7.55 1.65
N GLY A 249 -19.91 -8.34 1.01
CA GLY A 249 -20.68 -9.38 1.66
C GLY A 249 -21.65 -8.81 2.70
N SER A 250 -21.71 -9.40 3.87
CA SER A 250 -22.56 -8.97 5.00
C SER A 250 -21.95 -7.85 5.84
N TYR A 251 -20.73 -7.43 5.57
CA TYR A 251 -20.03 -6.41 6.35
C TYR A 251 -20.42 -4.99 5.91
N ARG A 252 -20.34 -4.05 6.82
CA ARG A 252 -20.63 -2.65 6.54
C ARG A 252 -19.47 -1.90 5.90
N TYR A 253 -18.23 -2.29 6.20
CA TYR A 253 -16.98 -1.69 5.74
C TYR A 253 -15.98 -2.76 5.35
N TYR A 254 -15.10 -2.47 4.38
CA TYR A 254 -14.03 -3.37 3.98
C TYR A 254 -13.06 -3.64 5.15
N MET A 255 -12.67 -2.61 5.90
CA MET A 255 -11.80 -2.80 7.05
C MET A 255 -12.40 -3.79 8.06
N GLN A 256 -13.71 -3.74 8.33
CA GLN A 256 -14.38 -4.72 9.19
C GLN A 256 -14.22 -6.13 8.64
N LYS A 257 -14.57 -6.32 7.36
CA LYS A 257 -14.40 -7.60 6.67
C LYS A 257 -12.97 -8.11 6.79
N GLU A 258 -11.99 -7.26 6.51
CA GLU A 258 -10.57 -7.58 6.51
C GLU A 258 -10.03 -7.91 7.91
N ILE A 259 -10.56 -7.30 8.97
CA ILE A 259 -10.27 -7.68 10.36
C ILE A 259 -10.78 -9.10 10.65
N PHE A 260 -12.00 -9.44 10.22
CA PHE A 260 -12.57 -10.77 10.44
C PHE A 260 -12.03 -11.85 9.50
N GLU A 261 -11.43 -11.48 8.39
CA GLU A 261 -10.74 -12.40 7.47
C GLU A 261 -9.34 -12.81 7.94
N GLN A 262 -8.78 -12.18 8.97
CA GLN A 262 -7.41 -12.44 9.43
C GLN A 262 -7.13 -13.91 9.74
N PRO A 263 -8.00 -14.68 10.44
CA PRO A 263 -7.75 -16.10 10.66
C PRO A 263 -7.56 -16.89 9.34
N GLN A 264 -8.41 -16.62 8.34
CA GLN A 264 -8.29 -17.25 7.03
C GLN A 264 -7.04 -16.78 6.29
N ALA A 265 -6.73 -15.48 6.31
CA ALA A 265 -5.54 -14.92 5.66
C ALA A 265 -4.24 -15.51 6.25
N VAL A 266 -4.19 -15.75 7.56
CA VAL A 266 -3.07 -16.42 8.22
C VAL A 266 -3.00 -17.90 7.80
N ALA A 267 -4.13 -18.60 7.73
CA ALA A 267 -4.18 -19.99 7.24
C ALA A 267 -3.68 -20.09 5.79
N ASP A 268 -4.09 -19.15 4.92
CA ASP A 268 -3.67 -19.10 3.52
C ASP A 268 -2.17 -18.78 3.37
N THR A 269 -1.62 -17.94 4.25
CA THR A 269 -0.18 -17.65 4.32
C THR A 269 0.63 -18.89 4.67
N LEU A 270 0.05 -19.79 5.47
CA LEU A 270 0.69 -21.02 5.97
C LEU A 270 0.38 -22.25 5.08
N LEU A 271 -0.39 -22.12 4.00
CA LEU A 271 -0.92 -23.25 3.23
C LEU A 271 0.16 -24.24 2.77
N ASP A 272 1.32 -23.73 2.31
CA ASP A 272 2.42 -24.55 1.80
C ASP A 272 3.52 -24.78 2.86
N VAL A 273 3.31 -24.38 4.12
CA VAL A 273 4.29 -24.49 5.18
C VAL A 273 4.12 -25.81 5.95
N SER A 274 4.73 -26.88 5.44
CA SER A 274 4.78 -28.19 6.10
C SER A 274 5.93 -28.31 7.09
N SER A 275 7.07 -27.67 6.80
CA SER A 275 8.29 -27.60 7.60
C SER A 275 8.93 -26.23 7.41
N ILE A 276 9.82 -25.87 8.31
CA ILE A 276 10.63 -24.64 8.16
C ILE A 276 11.79 -24.95 7.22
N MET A 277 11.85 -24.23 6.12
CA MET A 277 12.95 -24.35 5.15
C MET A 277 13.19 -23.02 4.44
N PRO A 278 14.43 -22.68 4.14
CA PRO A 278 14.78 -21.43 3.45
C PRO A 278 14.09 -21.27 2.08
N GLU A 279 13.86 -22.37 1.39
CA GLU A 279 13.24 -22.43 0.07
C GLU A 279 11.80 -21.88 0.04
N LEU A 280 11.16 -21.70 1.19
CA LEU A 280 9.91 -20.93 1.33
C LEU A 280 10.04 -19.50 0.76
N PHE A 281 11.26 -18.96 0.73
CA PHE A 281 11.58 -17.62 0.25
C PHE A 281 12.14 -17.58 -1.19
N GLY A 282 12.22 -18.74 -1.83
CA GLY A 282 12.65 -18.89 -3.22
C GLY A 282 13.94 -19.69 -3.38
N ASP A 283 14.24 -20.00 -4.64
CA ASP A 283 15.43 -20.79 -4.99
C ASP A 283 16.72 -20.07 -4.57
N GLY A 284 17.62 -20.83 -3.94
CA GLY A 284 18.92 -20.30 -3.47
C GLY A 284 18.88 -19.58 -2.13
N ALA A 285 17.72 -19.52 -1.46
CA ALA A 285 17.57 -18.88 -0.15
C ALA A 285 18.52 -19.48 0.91
N TRP A 286 18.69 -20.80 0.91
CA TRP A 286 19.64 -21.45 1.83
C TRP A 286 21.06 -20.88 1.72
N ARG A 287 21.57 -20.73 0.48
CA ARG A 287 22.91 -20.18 0.25
C ARG A 287 23.00 -18.74 0.74
N MET A 288 22.00 -17.92 0.37
CA MET A 288 21.95 -16.51 0.75
C MET A 288 21.87 -16.34 2.27
N PHE A 289 21.02 -17.09 2.98
CA PHE A 289 20.87 -17.02 4.42
C PHE A 289 22.12 -17.50 5.18
N ASN A 290 22.88 -18.42 4.59
CA ASN A 290 24.15 -18.86 5.15
C ASN A 290 25.29 -17.84 4.96
N ASP A 291 25.23 -17.02 3.90
CA ASP A 291 26.29 -16.06 3.56
C ASP A 291 26.18 -14.74 4.34
N VAL A 292 24.98 -14.35 4.77
CA VAL A 292 24.76 -13.08 5.47
C VAL A 292 25.12 -13.13 6.95
N ASP A 293 25.52 -12.00 7.53
CA ASP A 293 25.88 -11.86 8.95
C ASP A 293 24.99 -10.83 9.68
N SER A 294 24.11 -10.16 8.98
CA SER A 294 23.14 -9.19 9.53
C SER A 294 21.88 -9.11 8.67
N VAL A 295 20.82 -8.54 9.23
CA VAL A 295 19.55 -8.30 8.54
C VAL A 295 19.21 -6.81 8.62
N LEU A 296 18.85 -6.22 7.49
CA LEU A 296 18.29 -4.87 7.39
C LEU A 296 16.86 -4.96 6.86
N LEU A 297 15.87 -4.55 7.66
CA LEU A 297 14.48 -4.48 7.25
C LEU A 297 14.13 -3.06 6.82
N LEU A 298 13.58 -2.92 5.61
CA LEU A 298 13.19 -1.65 4.99
C LEU A 298 11.68 -1.63 4.77
N ALA A 299 10.99 -0.65 5.36
CA ALA A 299 9.54 -0.54 5.24
C ALA A 299 9.04 0.86 5.57
N CYS A 300 7.74 1.11 5.35
CA CYS A 300 7.02 2.31 5.75
C CYS A 300 5.73 1.95 6.53
N GLY A 301 5.23 2.86 7.37
CA GLY A 301 3.95 2.75 8.06
C GLY A 301 3.80 1.46 8.89
N GLY A 302 2.65 0.77 8.78
CA GLY A 302 2.41 -0.48 9.50
C GLY A 302 3.43 -1.57 9.18
N SER A 303 3.89 -1.69 7.93
CA SER A 303 4.96 -2.64 7.56
C SER A 303 6.28 -2.37 8.31
N TYR A 304 6.58 -1.10 8.63
CA TYR A 304 7.71 -0.73 9.49
C TYR A 304 7.50 -1.24 10.92
N HIS A 305 6.28 -1.17 11.46
CA HIS A 305 5.97 -1.73 12.79
C HIS A 305 6.06 -3.26 12.80
N ALA A 306 5.67 -3.94 11.72
CA ALA A 306 5.87 -5.38 11.58
C ALA A 306 7.37 -5.74 11.56
N ALA A 307 8.16 -4.97 10.82
CA ALA A 307 9.62 -5.12 10.79
C ALA A 307 10.28 -4.88 12.16
N LEU A 308 9.82 -3.88 12.92
CA LEU A 308 10.29 -3.65 14.30
C LEU A 308 10.00 -4.85 15.23
N THR A 309 8.84 -5.51 15.07
CA THR A 309 8.52 -6.74 15.81
C THR A 309 9.49 -7.86 15.42
N ALA A 310 9.72 -8.04 14.12
CA ALA A 310 10.60 -9.06 13.59
C ALA A 310 12.05 -8.92 14.05
N LYS A 311 12.53 -7.69 14.26
CA LYS A 311 13.85 -7.44 14.85
C LYS A 311 14.04 -8.21 16.16
N TYR A 312 13.07 -8.14 17.06
CA TYR A 312 13.13 -8.86 18.33
C TYR A 312 13.23 -10.38 18.11
N TRP A 313 12.48 -10.93 17.16
CA TRP A 313 12.51 -12.35 16.83
C TRP A 313 13.86 -12.76 16.23
N ILE A 314 14.35 -12.02 15.22
CA ILE A 314 15.62 -12.32 14.54
C ILE A 314 16.79 -12.31 15.54
N GLU A 315 16.85 -11.30 16.41
CA GLU A 315 17.90 -11.20 17.41
C GLU A 315 17.79 -12.26 18.51
N SER A 316 16.55 -12.57 18.96
CA SER A 316 16.35 -13.53 20.06
C SER A 316 16.41 -15.00 19.62
N ILE A 317 15.91 -15.34 18.43
CA ILE A 317 15.79 -16.73 17.93
C ILE A 317 16.94 -17.05 16.97
N ALA A 318 17.10 -16.28 15.89
CA ALA A 318 18.13 -16.55 14.88
C ALA A 318 19.55 -16.08 15.31
N LYS A 319 19.66 -15.27 16.38
CA LYS A 319 20.92 -14.72 16.87
C LYS A 319 21.70 -13.94 15.81
N LEU A 320 20.99 -13.23 14.95
CA LEU A 320 21.54 -12.33 13.95
C LEU A 320 21.31 -10.88 14.35
N PRO A 321 22.29 -9.99 14.22
CA PRO A 321 22.07 -8.56 14.33
C PRO A 321 21.02 -8.11 13.31
N ALA A 322 20.01 -7.36 13.77
CA ALA A 322 18.95 -6.86 12.92
C ALA A 322 18.74 -5.36 13.12
N SER A 323 18.63 -4.63 12.03
CA SER A 323 18.26 -3.22 12.01
C SER A 323 16.97 -3.02 11.21
N VAL A 324 16.22 -1.98 11.57
CA VAL A 324 14.98 -1.61 10.87
C VAL A 324 15.06 -0.13 10.56
N GLU A 325 14.83 0.21 9.31
CA GLU A 325 14.86 1.60 8.87
C GLU A 325 13.60 1.97 8.10
N ILE A 326 13.18 3.22 8.28
CA ILE A 326 12.11 3.81 7.47
C ILE A 326 12.66 4.01 6.06
N ALA A 327 11.99 3.46 5.06
CA ALA A 327 12.51 3.43 3.70
C ALA A 327 12.69 4.82 3.09
N SER A 328 11.81 5.79 3.41
CA SER A 328 11.95 7.20 2.98
C SER A 328 13.23 7.85 3.50
N GLU A 329 13.69 7.51 4.70
CA GLU A 329 14.92 8.06 5.28
C GLU A 329 16.16 7.31 4.77
N PHE A 330 16.07 5.98 4.66
CA PHE A 330 17.18 5.16 4.19
C PHE A 330 17.65 5.56 2.79
N ARG A 331 16.72 5.88 1.88
CA ARG A 331 17.05 6.15 0.47
C ARG A 331 17.87 7.41 0.25
N TYR A 332 17.91 8.33 1.22
CA TYR A 332 18.62 9.62 1.10
C TYR A 332 19.80 9.77 2.05
N ARG A 333 19.92 8.88 3.03
CA ARG A 333 21.05 9.00 3.96
C ARG A 333 22.33 8.41 3.38
N ASP A 334 23.45 8.97 3.77
CA ASP A 334 24.78 8.47 3.47
C ASP A 334 25.13 7.39 4.52
N GLY A 335 24.86 6.12 4.19
CA GLY A 335 25.06 4.99 5.08
C GLY A 335 26.33 4.22 4.76
N VAL A 336 26.81 3.41 5.72
CA VAL A 336 27.92 2.46 5.51
C VAL A 336 27.32 1.11 5.12
N PRO A 337 27.47 0.67 3.84
CA PRO A 337 26.89 -0.59 3.40
C PRO A 337 27.71 -1.79 3.92
N ASN A 338 27.01 -2.87 4.30
CA ASN A 338 27.62 -4.17 4.53
C ASN A 338 27.11 -5.15 3.45
N PRO A 339 27.97 -5.58 2.49
CA PRO A 339 27.58 -6.50 1.43
C PRO A 339 27.01 -7.84 1.92
N ARG A 340 27.31 -8.24 3.16
CA ARG A 340 26.82 -9.46 3.80
C ARG A 340 25.52 -9.24 4.60
N THR A 341 24.78 -8.19 4.29
CA THR A 341 23.48 -7.91 4.90
C THR A 341 22.35 -8.47 4.02
N LEU A 342 21.42 -9.21 4.63
CA LEU A 342 20.14 -9.53 4.02
C LEU A 342 19.22 -8.29 4.11
N VAL A 343 18.94 -7.68 2.98
CA VAL A 343 17.98 -6.57 2.88
C VAL A 343 16.59 -7.14 2.68
N VAL A 344 15.72 -6.97 3.66
CA VAL A 344 14.32 -7.45 3.65
C VAL A 344 13.39 -6.26 3.44
N ALA A 345 12.80 -6.17 2.28
CA ALA A 345 11.83 -5.13 1.95
C ALA A 345 10.39 -5.63 2.20
N VAL A 346 9.66 -4.93 3.06
CA VAL A 346 8.29 -5.32 3.46
C VAL A 346 7.29 -4.29 2.95
N SER A 347 6.32 -4.75 2.16
CA SER A 347 5.28 -3.87 1.60
C SER A 347 3.99 -4.67 1.34
N GLN A 348 2.83 -4.09 1.60
CA GLN A 348 1.56 -4.71 1.24
C GLN A 348 1.37 -4.73 -0.28
N SER A 349 1.52 -3.59 -0.94
CA SER A 349 1.30 -3.42 -2.39
C SER A 349 2.51 -3.81 -3.25
N GLY A 350 3.73 -3.71 -2.69
CA GLY A 350 4.97 -3.84 -3.44
C GLY A 350 5.22 -2.74 -4.48
N GLU A 351 4.45 -1.64 -4.41
CA GLU A 351 4.55 -0.47 -5.29
C GLU A 351 4.87 0.82 -4.52
N THR A 352 5.25 0.72 -3.24
CA THR A 352 5.62 1.89 -2.43
C THR A 352 6.92 2.49 -2.94
N ALA A 353 6.86 3.75 -3.40
CA ALA A 353 8.00 4.44 -4.04
C ALA A 353 9.26 4.45 -3.15
N ASP A 354 9.09 4.77 -1.87
CA ASP A 354 10.21 4.81 -0.92
C ASP A 354 10.85 3.45 -0.71
N VAL A 355 10.05 2.38 -0.62
CA VAL A 355 10.58 1.02 -0.44
C VAL A 355 11.34 0.56 -1.68
N LEU A 356 10.81 0.81 -2.88
CA LEU A 356 11.50 0.53 -4.14
C LEU A 356 12.80 1.34 -4.25
N GLY A 357 12.74 2.64 -3.95
CA GLY A 357 13.91 3.52 -3.96
C GLY A 357 14.98 3.06 -2.96
N ALA A 358 14.58 2.64 -1.77
CA ALA A 358 15.50 2.12 -0.75
C ALA A 358 16.18 0.81 -1.19
N VAL A 359 15.46 -0.11 -1.82
CA VAL A 359 16.03 -1.35 -2.40
C VAL A 359 17.04 -1.01 -3.50
N HIS A 360 16.72 -0.05 -4.39
CA HIS A 360 17.65 0.38 -5.44
C HIS A 360 18.93 1.01 -4.85
N VAL A 361 18.82 1.81 -3.79
CA VAL A 361 19.97 2.38 -3.10
C VAL A 361 20.81 1.28 -2.46
N ALA A 362 20.20 0.32 -1.76
CA ALA A 362 20.89 -0.81 -1.17
C ALA A 362 21.69 -1.60 -2.22
N LYS A 363 21.06 -1.96 -3.34
CA LYS A 363 21.69 -2.70 -4.45
C LYS A 363 22.87 -1.91 -5.06
N ARG A 364 22.69 -0.61 -5.33
CA ARG A 364 23.78 0.25 -5.84
C ARG A 364 24.94 0.38 -4.87
N SER A 365 24.69 0.26 -3.59
CA SER A 365 25.72 0.26 -2.54
C SER A 365 26.37 -1.10 -2.33
N GLY A 366 26.06 -2.13 -3.15
CA GLY A 366 26.65 -3.45 -3.11
C GLY A 366 25.94 -4.45 -2.18
N MET A 367 24.82 -4.10 -1.55
CA MET A 367 24.00 -5.01 -0.75
C MET A 367 23.05 -5.81 -1.68
N MET A 368 23.55 -6.92 -2.23
CA MET A 368 22.85 -7.67 -3.28
C MET A 368 21.93 -8.77 -2.74
N HIS A 369 22.02 -9.13 -1.46
CA HIS A 369 21.16 -10.13 -0.81
C HIS A 369 19.82 -9.48 -0.48
N THR A 370 18.84 -9.58 -1.35
CA THR A 370 17.55 -8.90 -1.22
C THR A 370 16.39 -9.88 -1.17
N LEU A 371 15.43 -9.65 -0.27
CA LEU A 371 14.20 -10.41 -0.10
C LEU A 371 13.00 -9.45 -0.08
N ALA A 372 11.98 -9.74 -0.89
CA ALA A 372 10.68 -9.08 -0.82
C ALA A 372 9.67 -9.91 -0.01
N ILE A 373 9.02 -9.29 0.96
CA ILE A 373 7.81 -9.82 1.62
C ILE A 373 6.63 -8.94 1.20
N CYS A 374 5.76 -9.46 0.35
CA CYS A 374 4.70 -8.68 -0.28
C CYS A 374 3.43 -9.50 -0.49
N ASN A 375 2.28 -8.81 -0.55
CA ASN A 375 1.00 -9.49 -0.81
C ASN A 375 0.66 -9.60 -2.30
N VAL A 376 1.25 -8.76 -3.15
CA VAL A 376 1.00 -8.73 -4.60
C VAL A 376 2.16 -9.38 -5.33
N ALA A 377 1.98 -10.63 -5.77
CA ALA A 377 3.01 -11.45 -6.40
C ALA A 377 3.62 -10.83 -7.68
N THR A 378 2.86 -10.00 -8.40
CA THR A 378 3.27 -9.36 -9.66
C THR A 378 3.79 -7.93 -9.48
N SER A 379 3.99 -7.48 -8.24
CA SER A 379 4.43 -6.12 -7.94
C SER A 379 5.88 -5.83 -8.37
N ALA A 380 6.22 -4.56 -8.47
CA ALA A 380 7.57 -4.12 -8.81
C ALA A 380 8.59 -4.63 -7.78
N LEU A 381 8.26 -4.57 -6.48
CA LEU A 381 9.14 -5.03 -5.42
C LEU A 381 9.51 -6.50 -5.55
N MET A 382 8.53 -7.36 -5.92
CA MET A 382 8.75 -8.79 -6.14
C MET A 382 9.72 -9.03 -7.32
N ARG A 383 9.64 -8.24 -8.38
CA ARG A 383 10.57 -8.35 -9.53
C ARG A 383 11.97 -7.82 -9.24
N GLU A 384 12.07 -6.86 -8.33
CA GLU A 384 13.36 -6.22 -7.98
C GLU A 384 14.22 -7.07 -7.03
N CYS A 385 13.63 -7.88 -6.17
CA CYS A 385 14.37 -8.65 -5.16
C CYS A 385 14.75 -10.03 -5.66
N ALA A 386 15.90 -10.53 -5.18
CA ALA A 386 16.42 -11.86 -5.54
C ALA A 386 15.59 -13.00 -4.94
N LEU A 387 15.07 -12.81 -3.73
CA LEU A 387 14.17 -13.74 -3.04
C LEU A 387 12.81 -13.09 -2.82
N GLN A 388 11.77 -13.93 -2.67
CA GLN A 388 10.39 -13.45 -2.66
C GLN A 388 9.54 -14.32 -1.71
N PHE A 389 8.63 -13.66 -0.97
CA PHE A 389 7.59 -14.34 -0.21
C PHE A 389 6.26 -13.62 -0.38
N VAL A 390 5.24 -14.34 -0.88
CA VAL A 390 3.87 -13.83 -1.03
C VAL A 390 3.06 -14.12 0.22
N THR A 391 2.53 -13.09 0.88
CA THR A 391 1.79 -13.26 2.15
C THR A 391 0.40 -13.86 2.00
N ARG A 392 -0.16 -13.89 0.78
CA ARG A 392 -1.48 -14.47 0.46
C ARG A 392 -2.63 -13.96 1.32
N ALA A 393 -2.56 -12.71 1.77
CA ALA A 393 -3.63 -12.09 2.54
C ALA A 393 -4.93 -11.86 1.73
N GLY A 394 -4.91 -12.13 0.43
CA GLY A 394 -5.98 -11.77 -0.48
C GLY A 394 -6.02 -10.27 -0.77
N ILE A 395 -7.09 -9.79 -1.39
CA ILE A 395 -7.27 -8.35 -1.68
C ILE A 395 -7.60 -7.62 -0.39
N GLU A 396 -6.91 -6.49 -0.16
CA GLU A 396 -7.16 -5.57 0.96
C GLU A 396 -7.48 -4.18 0.39
N ILE A 397 -8.70 -3.70 0.62
CA ILE A 397 -9.28 -2.48 0.03
C ILE A 397 -9.28 -1.32 1.02
N GLY A 398 -9.58 -1.57 2.30
CA GLY A 398 -9.51 -0.57 3.34
C GLY A 398 -8.15 0.12 3.36
N VAL A 399 -8.11 1.46 3.39
CA VAL A 399 -6.86 2.22 3.36
C VAL A 399 -5.96 1.85 4.53
N ALA A 400 -6.52 1.78 5.73
CA ALA A 400 -5.81 1.31 6.93
C ALA A 400 -5.62 -0.21 6.86
N SER A 401 -4.37 -0.66 6.82
CA SER A 401 -4.01 -2.07 6.66
C SER A 401 -4.34 -2.89 7.92
N THR A 402 -4.85 -4.10 7.74
CA THR A 402 -5.24 -5.02 8.83
C THR A 402 -4.69 -6.43 8.61
N LYS A 403 -5.32 -7.23 7.75
CA LYS A 403 -4.91 -8.61 7.46
C LYS A 403 -3.53 -8.69 6.80
N ALA A 404 -3.15 -7.69 5.99
CA ALA A 404 -1.82 -7.63 5.42
C ALA A 404 -0.75 -7.45 6.50
N PHE A 405 -1.00 -6.66 7.54
CA PHE A 405 -0.09 -6.50 8.67
C PHE A 405 0.14 -7.82 9.42
N THR A 406 -0.93 -8.54 9.77
CA THR A 406 -0.82 -9.81 10.49
C THR A 406 -0.14 -10.89 9.66
N THR A 407 -0.40 -10.97 8.36
CA THR A 407 0.28 -11.91 7.46
C THR A 407 1.75 -11.54 7.23
N GLN A 408 2.11 -10.25 7.25
CA GLN A 408 3.52 -9.82 7.28
C GLN A 408 4.24 -10.29 8.55
N LEU A 409 3.61 -10.19 9.72
CA LEU A 409 4.17 -10.74 10.96
C LEU A 409 4.40 -12.25 10.86
N VAL A 410 3.46 -13.00 10.30
CA VAL A 410 3.62 -14.44 10.06
C VAL A 410 4.79 -14.73 9.13
N ALA A 411 4.88 -14.02 8.00
CA ALA A 411 5.97 -14.17 7.03
C ALA A 411 7.34 -13.85 7.64
N LEU A 412 7.42 -12.78 8.42
CA LEU A 412 8.64 -12.37 9.13
C LEU A 412 9.03 -13.35 10.23
N PHE A 413 8.07 -13.99 10.88
CA PHE A 413 8.34 -15.05 11.84
C PHE A 413 8.88 -16.32 11.14
N LEU A 414 8.29 -16.70 10.00
CA LEU A 414 8.81 -17.80 9.16
C LEU A 414 10.25 -17.52 8.68
N LEU A 415 10.54 -16.27 8.28
CA LEU A 415 11.89 -15.84 7.93
C LEU A 415 12.86 -16.03 9.11
N THR A 416 12.43 -15.60 10.29
CA THR A 416 13.23 -15.75 11.51
C THR A 416 13.57 -17.22 11.79
N LEU A 417 12.60 -18.11 11.70
CA LEU A 417 12.79 -19.54 11.90
C LEU A 417 13.72 -20.15 10.83
N SER A 418 13.54 -19.76 9.55
CA SER A 418 14.40 -20.22 8.46
C SER A 418 15.86 -19.75 8.63
N LEU A 419 16.07 -18.50 9.06
CA LEU A 419 17.41 -18.00 9.41
C LEU A 419 18.01 -18.76 10.60
N ALA A 420 17.20 -19.06 11.62
CA ALA A 420 17.62 -19.84 12.79
C ALA A 420 18.00 -21.26 12.41
N GLN A 421 17.23 -21.91 11.53
CA GLN A 421 17.49 -23.26 11.03
C GLN A 421 18.83 -23.33 10.28
N VAL A 422 19.06 -22.45 9.31
CA VAL A 422 20.33 -22.41 8.54
C VAL A 422 21.53 -22.24 9.46
N ARG A 423 21.37 -21.54 10.57
CA ARG A 423 22.44 -21.29 11.54
C ARG A 423 22.54 -22.34 12.66
N GLY A 424 21.76 -23.41 12.60
CA GLY A 424 21.74 -24.44 13.63
C GLY A 424 21.29 -23.92 14.99
N ARG A 425 20.39 -22.91 15.00
CA ARG A 425 19.82 -22.28 16.21
C ARG A 425 18.38 -22.72 16.50
N LEU A 426 17.86 -23.64 15.73
CA LEU A 426 16.52 -24.20 15.87
C LEU A 426 16.66 -25.71 15.93
N SER A 427 16.28 -26.32 17.05
CA SER A 427 16.21 -27.78 17.20
C SER A 427 14.92 -28.30 16.55
N ASP A 428 14.87 -29.59 16.21
CA ASP A 428 13.70 -30.25 15.65
C ASP A 428 12.46 -30.14 16.54
N ASP A 429 12.65 -30.12 17.88
CA ASP A 429 11.51 -30.00 18.81
C ASP A 429 11.00 -28.58 18.90
N GLU A 430 11.87 -27.56 18.90
CA GLU A 430 11.49 -26.14 18.81
C GLU A 430 10.80 -25.85 17.47
N GLU A 431 11.26 -26.40 16.35
CA GLU A 431 10.61 -26.28 15.05
C GLU A 431 9.18 -26.82 15.10
N LYS A 432 8.99 -28.05 15.65
CA LYS A 432 7.66 -28.65 15.79
C LYS A 432 6.74 -27.81 16.68
N GLU A 433 7.26 -27.24 17.76
CA GLU A 433 6.51 -26.38 18.67
C GLU A 433 6.06 -25.10 17.95
N HIS A 434 6.96 -24.42 17.25
CA HIS A 434 6.63 -23.21 16.48
C HIS A 434 5.64 -23.49 15.35
N LEU A 435 5.81 -24.58 14.60
CA LEU A 435 4.87 -24.98 13.56
C LEU A 435 3.47 -25.31 14.13
N ARG A 436 3.42 -25.97 15.30
CA ARG A 436 2.15 -26.23 15.99
C ARG A 436 1.48 -24.90 16.39
N ALA A 437 2.23 -23.98 16.99
CA ALA A 437 1.71 -22.68 17.39
C ALA A 437 1.19 -21.87 16.18
N LEU A 438 1.94 -21.84 15.08
CA LEU A 438 1.51 -21.19 13.83
C LEU A 438 0.20 -21.80 13.28
N ARG A 439 0.07 -23.13 13.26
CA ARG A 439 -1.14 -23.82 12.77
C ARG A 439 -2.38 -23.58 13.63
N HIS A 440 -2.20 -23.35 14.92
CA HIS A 440 -3.30 -23.02 15.84
C HIS A 440 -3.58 -21.51 15.94
N LEU A 441 -2.73 -20.67 15.34
CA LEU A 441 -2.89 -19.21 15.39
C LEU A 441 -4.24 -18.71 14.85
N PRO A 442 -4.81 -19.24 13.74
CA PRO A 442 -6.13 -18.85 13.26
C PRO A 442 -7.25 -19.04 14.30
N ASP A 443 -7.24 -20.16 15.02
CA ASP A 443 -8.21 -20.43 16.10
C ASP A 443 -8.04 -19.46 17.27
N ALA A 444 -6.79 -19.19 17.66
CA ALA A 444 -6.49 -18.23 18.73
C ALA A 444 -6.95 -16.81 18.33
N MET A 445 -6.76 -16.40 17.07
CA MET A 445 -7.24 -15.12 16.54
C MET A 445 -8.79 -15.05 16.56
N SER A 446 -9.47 -16.14 16.18
CA SER A 446 -10.93 -16.21 16.21
C SER A 446 -11.50 -15.98 17.62
N LYS A 447 -10.81 -16.48 18.66
CA LYS A 447 -11.17 -16.24 20.06
C LYS A 447 -10.98 -14.78 20.47
N VAL A 448 -9.93 -14.11 19.96
CA VAL A 448 -9.70 -12.68 20.19
C VAL A 448 -10.75 -11.83 19.48
N LEU A 449 -11.15 -12.19 18.26
CA LEU A 449 -12.24 -11.53 17.53
C LEU A 449 -13.58 -11.61 18.29
N ALA A 450 -13.83 -12.69 19.01
CA ALA A 450 -15.03 -12.83 19.85
C ALA A 450 -15.11 -11.83 21.01
N LEU A 451 -14.03 -11.10 21.32
CA LEU A 451 -14.02 -10.01 22.31
C LEU A 451 -14.56 -8.69 21.75
N GLU A 452 -14.95 -8.63 20.46
CA GLU A 452 -15.46 -7.43 19.80
C GLU A 452 -16.51 -6.66 20.63
N PRO A 453 -17.54 -7.29 21.27
CA PRO A 453 -18.55 -6.54 22.05
C PRO A 453 -17.94 -5.76 23.22
N GLN A 454 -16.91 -6.31 23.88
CA GLN A 454 -16.23 -5.63 25.00
C GLN A 454 -15.39 -4.45 24.48
N ILE A 455 -14.71 -4.65 23.34
CA ILE A 455 -13.89 -3.62 22.68
C ILE A 455 -14.78 -2.48 22.17
N MET A 456 -15.95 -2.80 21.62
CA MET A 456 -16.94 -1.83 21.18
C MET A 456 -17.38 -0.92 22.32
N ALA A 457 -17.66 -1.48 23.51
CA ALA A 457 -18.03 -0.69 24.67
C ALA A 457 -16.92 0.31 25.09
N TRP A 458 -15.65 -0.09 25.03
CA TRP A 458 -14.54 0.84 25.26
C TRP A 458 -14.45 1.91 24.19
N SER A 459 -14.64 1.52 22.93
CA SER A 459 -14.52 2.43 21.79
C SER A 459 -15.54 3.59 21.87
N GLU A 460 -16.75 3.36 22.36
CA GLU A 460 -17.77 4.40 22.56
C GLU A 460 -17.33 5.46 23.60
N LEU A 461 -16.61 5.04 24.63
CA LEU A 461 -16.05 5.96 25.63
C LEU A 461 -14.86 6.74 25.07
N LEU A 462 -13.98 6.02 24.37
CA LEU A 462 -12.74 6.53 23.82
C LEU A 462 -12.96 7.47 22.63
N ALA A 463 -14.00 7.24 21.83
CA ALA A 463 -14.35 8.08 20.69
C ALA A 463 -14.67 9.55 21.07
N ARG A 464 -14.95 9.82 22.33
CA ARG A 464 -15.22 11.18 22.86
C ARG A 464 -13.94 11.95 23.19
N ARG A 465 -12.77 11.33 23.05
CA ARG A 465 -11.45 11.92 23.37
C ARG A 465 -10.73 12.32 22.10
N ASP A 466 -9.97 13.40 22.18
CA ASP A 466 -9.18 13.89 21.04
C ASP A 466 -7.73 13.39 21.06
N ASN A 467 -7.27 12.87 22.20
CA ASN A 467 -5.91 12.39 22.38
C ASN A 467 -5.88 11.06 23.13
N MET A 468 -4.91 10.19 22.80
CA MET A 468 -4.67 8.89 23.47
C MET A 468 -3.19 8.56 23.50
N LEU A 469 -2.77 7.84 24.55
CA LEU A 469 -1.45 7.21 24.60
C LEU A 469 -1.58 5.69 24.48
N PHE A 470 -0.62 5.07 23.80
CA PHE A 470 -0.51 3.62 23.70
C PHE A 470 0.83 3.19 24.31
N LEU A 471 0.81 2.13 25.11
CA LEU A 471 1.98 1.63 25.81
C LEU A 471 2.23 0.16 25.49
N GLY A 472 3.48 -0.16 25.20
CA GLY A 472 3.96 -1.53 25.06
C GLY A 472 5.40 -1.65 25.57
N ARG A 473 5.86 -2.89 25.74
CA ARG A 473 7.25 -3.20 26.11
C ARG A 473 7.80 -4.28 25.15
N GLY A 474 9.13 -4.25 24.91
CA GLY A 474 9.78 -5.25 24.06
C GLY A 474 9.09 -5.38 22.70
N MET A 475 8.82 -6.63 22.28
CA MET A 475 8.16 -6.92 20.98
C MET A 475 6.71 -6.44 20.89
N HIS A 476 6.09 -5.99 21.99
CA HIS A 476 4.74 -5.42 22.00
C HIS A 476 4.71 -3.90 21.90
N TYR A 477 5.86 -3.22 21.98
CA TYR A 477 5.92 -1.79 21.67
C TYR A 477 5.56 -1.49 20.20
N PRO A 478 6.06 -2.22 19.20
CA PRO A 478 5.59 -2.05 17.81
C PRO A 478 4.09 -2.29 17.63
N ILE A 479 3.46 -3.13 18.44
CA ILE A 479 2.02 -3.36 18.42
C ILE A 479 1.25 -2.15 18.98
N ALA A 480 1.78 -1.53 20.02
CA ALA A 480 1.25 -0.25 20.51
C ALA A 480 1.38 0.87 19.46
N LEU A 481 2.51 0.93 18.72
CA LEU A 481 2.69 1.84 17.58
C LEU A 481 1.63 1.61 16.50
N GLU A 482 1.37 0.34 16.14
CA GLU A 482 0.37 -0.02 15.15
C GLU A 482 -1.05 0.35 15.62
N GLY A 483 -1.39 0.10 16.89
CA GLY A 483 -2.66 0.53 17.49
C GLY A 483 -2.85 2.05 17.42
N ALA A 484 -1.83 2.81 17.78
CA ALA A 484 -1.85 4.28 17.70
C ALA A 484 -1.97 4.75 16.23
N LEU A 485 -1.29 4.08 15.29
CA LEU A 485 -1.39 4.38 13.87
C LEU A 485 -2.83 4.15 13.37
N LYS A 486 -3.42 2.99 13.62
CA LYS A 486 -4.82 2.69 13.22
C LYS A 486 -5.79 3.70 13.83
N MET A 487 -5.62 4.06 15.10
CA MET A 487 -6.48 5.05 15.78
C MET A 487 -6.43 6.41 15.07
N LYS A 488 -5.24 6.94 14.78
CA LYS A 488 -5.13 8.24 14.11
C LYS A 488 -5.58 8.22 12.65
N GLU A 489 -5.33 7.14 11.93
CA GLU A 489 -5.66 7.03 10.49
C GLU A 489 -7.17 7.15 10.22
N ILE A 490 -7.99 6.46 11.01
CA ILE A 490 -9.42 6.30 10.69
C ILE A 490 -10.36 7.06 11.63
N SER A 491 -9.96 7.32 12.87
CA SER A 491 -10.79 8.09 13.84
C SER A 491 -10.40 9.56 13.96
N TYR A 492 -9.20 9.93 13.44
CA TYR A 492 -8.59 11.27 13.58
C TYR A 492 -8.30 11.69 15.03
N ILE A 493 -8.31 10.73 15.97
CA ILE A 493 -7.84 10.95 17.34
C ILE A 493 -6.32 11.02 17.30
N HIS A 494 -5.73 12.05 17.92
CA HIS A 494 -4.28 12.13 18.05
C HIS A 494 -3.80 11.04 19.01
N ALA A 495 -3.17 10.01 18.46
CA ALA A 495 -2.71 8.85 19.19
C ALA A 495 -1.21 8.66 19.02
N GLU A 496 -0.50 8.49 20.13
CA GLU A 496 0.94 8.25 20.14
C GLU A 496 1.27 7.00 20.97
N ALA A 497 2.33 6.30 20.59
CA ALA A 497 2.79 5.13 21.31
C ALA A 497 4.21 5.32 21.84
N TYR A 498 4.44 4.82 23.05
CA TYR A 498 5.75 4.85 23.70
C TYR A 498 6.13 3.49 24.26
N PRO A 499 7.43 3.12 24.27
CA PRO A 499 7.87 2.10 25.18
C PRO A 499 7.52 2.54 26.61
N ALA A 500 6.77 1.74 27.37
CA ALA A 500 6.23 2.21 28.65
C ALA A 500 7.32 2.73 29.62
N GLY A 501 8.57 2.23 29.49
CA GLY A 501 9.70 2.75 30.26
C GLY A 501 10.08 4.19 29.97
N GLU A 502 9.76 4.69 28.77
CA GLU A 502 10.08 6.05 28.33
C GLU A 502 9.08 7.09 28.87
N LEU A 503 7.98 6.68 29.51
CA LEU A 503 7.01 7.62 30.10
C LEU A 503 7.70 8.67 31.01
N LYS A 504 8.69 8.24 31.80
CA LYS A 504 9.43 9.11 32.75
C LYS A 504 10.29 10.19 32.07
N HIS A 505 10.57 10.01 30.79
CA HIS A 505 11.45 10.89 30.02
C HIS A 505 10.67 11.94 29.21
N GLY A 506 9.45 12.29 29.66
CA GLY A 506 8.63 13.36 29.09
C GLY A 506 7.14 13.05 28.98
N PRO A 507 6.74 11.93 28.30
CA PRO A 507 5.34 11.66 27.98
C PRO A 507 4.40 11.59 29.22
N LEU A 508 4.94 11.27 30.39
CA LEU A 508 4.18 11.22 31.65
C LEU A 508 3.54 12.56 32.01
N ALA A 509 4.07 13.68 31.49
CA ALA A 509 3.49 15.01 31.67
C ALA A 509 2.12 15.15 31.00
N LEU A 510 1.79 14.34 29.99
CA LEU A 510 0.51 14.33 29.30
C LEU A 510 -0.57 13.54 30.02
N VAL A 511 -0.20 12.72 31.02
CA VAL A 511 -1.12 11.84 31.70
C VAL A 511 -2.08 12.64 32.59
N SER A 512 -3.37 12.45 32.36
CA SER A 512 -4.48 13.03 33.11
C SER A 512 -5.72 12.14 32.98
N ASN A 513 -6.82 12.47 33.68
CA ASN A 513 -8.09 11.76 33.53
C ASN A 513 -8.75 11.94 32.15
N GLU A 514 -8.31 12.95 31.36
CA GLU A 514 -8.80 13.24 30.02
C GLU A 514 -7.96 12.54 28.92
N MET A 515 -6.80 12.01 29.28
CA MET A 515 -5.89 11.30 28.39
C MET A 515 -5.97 9.79 28.65
N PRO A 516 -6.77 9.03 27.86
CA PRO A 516 -6.78 7.57 27.98
C PRO A 516 -5.42 6.98 27.63
N VAL A 517 -5.04 5.93 28.37
CA VAL A 517 -3.81 5.19 28.15
C VAL A 517 -4.16 3.74 27.84
N ILE A 518 -3.89 3.30 26.62
CA ILE A 518 -4.09 1.93 26.17
C ILE A 518 -2.81 1.15 26.46
N ALA A 519 -2.87 0.05 27.17
CA ALA A 519 -1.70 -0.77 27.50
C ALA A 519 -1.82 -2.17 26.92
N VAL A 520 -0.77 -2.62 26.23
CA VAL A 520 -0.60 -3.99 25.73
C VAL A 520 0.18 -4.77 26.78
N ALA A 521 -0.48 -5.69 27.48
CA ALA A 521 0.06 -6.35 28.67
C ALA A 521 0.10 -7.89 28.53
N PRO A 522 1.07 -8.43 27.74
CA PRO A 522 1.28 -9.87 27.67
C PRO A 522 1.88 -10.40 28.98
N ASN A 523 1.67 -11.70 29.25
CA ASN A 523 2.30 -12.40 30.39
C ASN A 523 3.76 -12.82 30.06
N ASP A 524 4.58 -11.86 29.66
CA ASP A 524 6.00 -12.06 29.36
C ASP A 524 6.93 -11.61 30.50
N MET A 525 8.23 -11.77 30.30
CA MET A 525 9.26 -11.37 31.29
C MET A 525 9.26 -9.88 31.62
N LEU A 526 8.59 -9.02 30.84
CA LEU A 526 8.53 -7.58 31.04
C LEU A 526 7.24 -7.13 31.75
N LEU A 527 6.31 -8.05 32.05
CA LEU A 527 5.01 -7.75 32.65
C LEU A 527 5.14 -6.94 33.95
N GLU A 528 6.05 -7.34 34.86
CA GLU A 528 6.24 -6.62 36.13
C GLU A 528 6.78 -5.19 35.92
N LYS A 529 7.57 -4.98 34.88
CA LYS A 529 8.05 -3.64 34.51
C LYS A 529 6.92 -2.79 33.94
N LEU A 530 6.05 -3.41 33.13
CA LEU A 530 4.85 -2.73 32.60
C LEU A 530 3.87 -2.37 33.74
N ARG A 531 3.63 -3.29 34.68
CA ARG A 531 2.80 -3.00 35.89
C ARG A 531 3.30 -1.78 36.65
N SER A 532 4.61 -1.67 36.87
CA SER A 532 5.22 -0.49 37.51
C SER A 532 4.91 0.79 36.73
N ASN A 533 4.98 0.75 35.40
CA ASN A 533 4.64 1.91 34.57
C ASN A 533 3.12 2.23 34.60
N MET A 534 2.25 1.22 34.67
CA MET A 534 0.82 1.41 34.83
C MET A 534 0.50 2.08 36.19
N HIS A 535 1.17 1.69 37.27
CA HIS A 535 1.03 2.35 38.60
C HIS A 535 1.43 3.83 38.53
N GLU A 536 2.45 4.19 37.75
CA GLU A 536 2.86 5.58 37.56
C GLU A 536 1.79 6.42 36.84
N VAL A 537 1.08 5.80 35.88
CA VAL A 537 -0.08 6.41 35.19
C VAL A 537 -1.23 6.59 36.18
N SER A 538 -1.59 5.53 36.91
CA SER A 538 -2.69 5.56 37.89
C SER A 538 -2.45 6.56 39.01
N ALA A 539 -1.21 6.69 39.52
CA ALA A 539 -0.84 7.66 40.54
C ALA A 539 -1.04 9.13 40.13
N ARG A 540 -1.27 9.37 38.82
CA ARG A 540 -1.54 10.71 38.23
C ARG A 540 -2.97 10.84 37.70
N ASN A 541 -3.88 10.01 38.23
CA ASN A 541 -5.29 9.94 37.82
C ASN A 541 -5.48 9.60 36.33
N GLY A 542 -4.47 8.95 35.66
CA GLY A 542 -4.60 8.47 34.31
C GLY A 542 -5.54 7.27 34.24
N ARG A 543 -6.38 7.22 33.21
CA ARG A 543 -7.29 6.09 32.97
C ARG A 543 -6.60 5.08 32.04
N LEU A 544 -6.49 3.83 32.53
CA LEU A 544 -5.87 2.72 31.82
C LEU A 544 -6.93 1.80 31.21
N PHE A 545 -6.73 1.43 29.96
CA PHE A 545 -7.46 0.42 29.20
C PHE A 545 -6.47 -0.67 28.80
N VAL A 546 -6.54 -1.82 29.48
CA VAL A 546 -5.47 -2.83 29.40
C VAL A 546 -5.95 -4.05 28.63
N PHE A 547 -5.30 -4.36 27.54
CA PHE A 547 -5.43 -5.64 26.87
C PHE A 547 -4.39 -6.61 27.46
N ALA A 548 -4.86 -7.55 28.27
CA ALA A 548 -4.02 -8.41 29.08
C ALA A 548 -4.24 -9.89 28.78
N ASP A 549 -3.19 -10.68 28.76
CA ASP A 549 -3.35 -12.13 28.72
C ASP A 549 -4.09 -12.62 29.97
N VAL A 550 -4.90 -13.68 29.83
CA VAL A 550 -5.78 -14.16 30.92
C VAL A 550 -5.01 -14.59 32.16
N ASP A 551 -3.78 -15.08 31.98
CA ASP A 551 -2.89 -15.60 33.02
C ASP A 551 -1.95 -14.54 33.62
N CYS A 552 -2.00 -13.28 33.15
CA CYS A 552 -1.14 -12.21 33.66
C CYS A 552 -1.51 -11.72 35.08
N GLY A 553 -2.71 -12.03 35.59
CA GLY A 553 -3.14 -11.63 36.92
C GLY A 553 -3.45 -10.15 37.12
N ILE A 554 -3.55 -9.34 36.06
CA ILE A 554 -4.05 -7.95 36.16
C ILE A 554 -5.56 -7.98 36.34
N VAL A 555 -6.06 -7.26 37.36
CA VAL A 555 -7.50 -7.18 37.68
C VAL A 555 -8.02 -5.76 37.48
N PRO A 556 -9.28 -5.59 37.05
CA PRO A 556 -9.91 -4.29 36.99
C PRO A 556 -9.94 -3.62 38.36
N SER A 557 -9.78 -2.30 38.41
CA SER A 557 -9.86 -1.48 39.60
C SER A 557 -10.27 -0.06 39.21
N GLU A 558 -10.40 0.85 40.18
CA GLU A 558 -10.71 2.24 39.87
C GLU A 558 -9.67 2.83 38.91
N GLY A 559 -10.14 3.34 37.76
CA GLY A 559 -9.28 3.90 36.69
C GLY A 559 -8.55 2.87 35.83
N ILE A 560 -8.75 1.57 36.07
CA ILE A 560 -8.14 0.48 35.28
C ILE A 560 -9.24 -0.45 34.76
N GLU A 561 -9.48 -0.38 33.48
CA GLU A 561 -10.32 -1.31 32.71
C GLU A 561 -9.47 -2.42 32.13
N VAL A 562 -9.97 -3.65 32.08
CA VAL A 562 -9.19 -4.81 31.56
C VAL A 562 -10.05 -5.65 30.65
N ILE A 563 -9.59 -5.88 29.41
CA ILE A 563 -10.09 -6.93 28.54
C ILE A 563 -9.05 -8.07 28.52
N ARG A 564 -9.51 -9.30 28.76
CA ARG A 564 -8.65 -10.48 28.85
C ARG A 564 -8.60 -11.20 27.52
N LEU A 565 -7.40 -11.34 26.97
CA LEU A 565 -7.11 -12.16 25.81
C LEU A 565 -6.91 -13.63 26.22
N ASN A 566 -6.44 -14.43 25.26
CA ASN A 566 -6.00 -15.80 25.52
C ASN A 566 -4.79 -15.83 26.50
N GLU A 567 -4.39 -17.01 26.90
CA GLU A 567 -3.09 -17.22 27.56
C GLU A 567 -1.94 -16.72 26.66
N TYR A 568 -0.79 -16.41 27.30
CA TYR A 568 0.40 -15.96 26.58
C TYR A 568 0.79 -16.93 25.47
N TYR A 569 0.96 -16.41 24.26
CA TYR A 569 1.18 -17.20 23.05
C TYR A 569 2.64 -17.21 22.58
N GLY A 570 3.58 -17.06 23.52
CA GLY A 570 5.01 -17.02 23.21
C GLY A 570 5.39 -15.92 22.21
N PRO A 571 6.32 -16.22 21.30
CA PRO A 571 6.77 -15.23 20.31
C PRO A 571 5.67 -14.74 19.37
N LEU A 572 4.56 -15.48 19.19
CA LEU A 572 3.44 -15.10 18.33
C LEU A 572 2.42 -14.19 19.04
N SER A 573 2.57 -13.93 20.33
CA SER A 573 1.70 -13.05 21.11
C SER A 573 1.48 -11.66 20.46
N PRO A 574 2.47 -11.00 19.82
CA PRO A 574 2.24 -9.75 19.10
C PRO A 574 1.13 -9.81 18.05
N ILE A 575 0.98 -10.95 17.35
CA ILE A 575 -0.06 -11.12 16.32
C ILE A 575 -1.45 -11.10 16.96
N LEU A 576 -1.64 -11.79 18.10
CA LEU A 576 -2.91 -11.82 18.82
C LEU A 576 -3.27 -10.44 19.39
N HIS A 577 -2.29 -9.72 19.95
CA HIS A 577 -2.51 -8.38 20.52
C HIS A 577 -2.75 -7.29 19.45
N THR A 578 -2.46 -7.55 18.18
CA THR A 578 -2.79 -6.64 17.07
C THR A 578 -4.30 -6.56 16.82
N VAL A 579 -5.00 -7.69 16.89
CA VAL A 579 -6.42 -7.78 16.54
C VAL A 579 -7.29 -6.82 17.39
N PRO A 580 -7.17 -6.77 18.73
CA PRO A 580 -7.95 -5.85 19.54
C PRO A 580 -7.59 -4.38 19.29
N MET A 581 -6.34 -4.06 18.87
CA MET A 581 -5.97 -2.68 18.49
C MET A 581 -6.73 -2.24 17.24
N GLN A 582 -6.86 -3.12 16.25
CA GLN A 582 -7.59 -2.87 15.03
C GLN A 582 -9.09 -2.70 15.28
N LEU A 583 -9.70 -3.58 16.09
CA LEU A 583 -11.11 -3.48 16.50
C LEU A 583 -11.38 -2.20 17.28
N LEU A 584 -10.49 -1.82 18.20
CA LEU A 584 -10.62 -0.58 18.98
C LEU A 584 -10.65 0.65 18.06
N ALA A 585 -9.73 0.74 17.13
CA ALA A 585 -9.68 1.84 16.18
C ALA A 585 -10.90 1.86 15.25
N TYR A 586 -11.31 0.69 14.73
CA TYR A 586 -12.48 0.53 13.87
C TYR A 586 -13.76 1.05 14.55
N HIS A 587 -14.04 0.59 15.78
CA HIS A 587 -15.25 0.99 16.51
C HIS A 587 -15.18 2.44 16.99
N ALA A 588 -14.01 2.97 17.34
CA ALA A 588 -13.85 4.39 17.66
C ALA A 588 -14.16 5.27 16.44
N ALA A 589 -13.69 4.88 15.27
CA ALA A 589 -13.98 5.58 14.01
C ALA A 589 -15.48 5.50 13.65
N LEU A 590 -16.10 4.33 13.84
CA LEU A 590 -17.54 4.13 13.64
C LEU A 590 -18.36 5.05 14.55
N ALA A 591 -18.00 5.15 15.85
CA ALA A 591 -18.66 6.02 16.82
C ALA A 591 -18.46 7.52 16.48
N ARG A 592 -17.36 7.90 15.88
CA ARG A 592 -17.10 9.27 15.39
C ARG A 592 -17.76 9.58 14.05
N GLY A 593 -18.26 8.57 13.35
CA GLY A 593 -18.91 8.75 12.04
C GLY A 593 -17.94 9.13 10.91
N THR A 594 -16.66 8.75 11.01
CA THR A 594 -15.65 8.99 9.99
C THR A 594 -15.75 7.96 8.86
N ASP A 595 -15.17 8.27 7.67
CA ASP A 595 -15.04 7.29 6.60
C ASP A 595 -13.88 6.32 6.94
N ILE A 596 -14.23 5.08 7.26
CA ILE A 596 -13.29 4.08 7.75
C ILE A 596 -12.44 3.49 6.63
N ASP A 597 -13.07 3.21 5.48
CA ASP A 597 -12.38 2.58 4.36
C ASP A 597 -11.53 3.55 3.55
N LYS A 598 -11.97 4.83 3.50
CA LYS A 598 -11.34 5.89 2.72
C LYS A 598 -11.19 7.16 3.59
N PRO A 599 -10.35 7.10 4.63
CA PRO A 599 -10.14 8.23 5.53
C PRO A 599 -9.52 9.42 4.78
N ARG A 600 -9.86 10.64 5.21
CA ARG A 600 -9.37 11.87 4.59
C ARG A 600 -7.84 11.91 4.55
N ASN A 601 -7.27 12.46 3.47
CA ASN A 601 -5.84 12.70 3.30
C ASN A 601 -4.96 11.44 3.32
N LEU A 602 -5.52 10.25 3.15
CA LEU A 602 -4.78 9.00 3.08
C LEU A 602 -5.11 8.22 1.80
N ALA A 603 -4.13 7.50 1.28
CA ALA A 603 -4.27 6.58 0.16
C ALA A 603 -3.77 5.19 0.56
N LYS A 604 -4.34 4.13 -0.05
CA LYS A 604 -3.97 2.74 0.26
C LYS A 604 -2.49 2.43 0.00
N SER A 605 -1.89 3.07 -0.98
CA SER A 605 -0.48 2.88 -1.33
C SER A 605 0.12 4.19 -1.80
N VAL A 606 1.32 4.51 -1.33
CA VAL A 606 2.06 5.73 -1.68
C VAL A 606 3.11 5.36 -2.74
N THR A 607 2.84 5.72 -4.00
CA THR A 607 3.72 5.40 -5.14
C THR A 607 4.44 6.62 -5.69
N VAL A 608 4.18 7.78 -5.13
CA VAL A 608 4.90 9.03 -5.41
C VAL A 608 5.57 9.48 -4.13
N GLU A 609 6.62 10.23 -4.30
CA GLU A 609 7.35 10.87 -3.24
C GLU A 609 6.77 12.25 -2.93
#